data_a6b3156517e25505984ff1b9d8a173a2
#
_entry.id   a6b3156517e25505984ff1b9d8a173a2
#
_cell.length_a   1.000
_cell.length_b   1.000
_cell.length_c   1.000
_cell.angle_alpha   90.00
_cell.angle_beta   90.00
_cell.angle_gamma   90.00
#
_symmetry.space_group_name_H-M   'P 1'
#
loop_
_entity.id
_entity.type
_entity.pdbx_description
1 polymer ?
#
loop_
_entity_poly.entity_id
_entity_poly.type
_entity_poly.pdbx_seq_one_letter_code
_entity_poly.pdbx_strand_id
1 'polypeptide(L)'
;MAHSLSAKKRVRQNIKARARNRYRKELIKDSVKGFTAALTSGSLDKAASALNEAARRLDKVAAKGTIHKNQASRKRSRLARRLNAARKAATTGGGKSGKAAAKA
;
A
#
# COMPACT_ATOMS: atom_id res chain seq x y z
N MET A 1 -0.23 -24.78 -27.49
CA MET A 1 -1.53 -24.33 -27.95
C MET A 1 -2.67 -25.11 -27.31
N ALA A 2 -3.76 -24.43 -26.96
CA ALA A 2 -4.87 -25.06 -26.26
C ALA A 2 -5.82 -25.72 -27.27
N HIS A 3 -5.81 -27.04 -27.33
CA HIS A 3 -6.66 -27.79 -28.25
C HIS A 3 -7.86 -28.43 -27.52
N SER A 4 -7.71 -28.79 -26.26
CA SER A 4 -8.80 -29.43 -25.52
C SER A 4 -9.77 -28.40 -24.94
N LEU A 5 -11.00 -28.82 -24.66
CA LEU A 5 -11.99 -27.96 -24.05
C LEU A 5 -11.56 -27.48 -22.67
N SER A 6 -10.94 -28.35 -21.88
CA SER A 6 -10.44 -27.97 -20.56
C SER A 6 -9.29 -26.97 -20.65
N ALA A 7 -8.41 -27.10 -21.65
CA ALA A 7 -7.33 -26.16 -21.85
C ALA A 7 -7.87 -24.79 -22.28
N LYS A 8 -8.86 -24.77 -23.16
CA LYS A 8 -9.51 -23.52 -23.58
C LYS A 8 -10.20 -22.83 -22.41
N LYS A 9 -10.86 -23.60 -21.56
CA LYS A 9 -11.49 -23.07 -20.36
C LYS A 9 -10.47 -22.43 -19.43
N ARG A 10 -9.33 -23.10 -19.26
CA ARG A 10 -8.23 -22.58 -18.43
C ARG A 10 -7.70 -21.26 -18.96
N VAL A 11 -7.56 -21.13 -20.28
CA VAL A 11 -7.12 -19.88 -20.91
C VAL A 11 -8.08 -18.75 -20.57
N ARG A 12 -9.39 -18.99 -20.70
CA ARG A 12 -10.39 -17.98 -20.38
C ARG A 12 -10.33 -17.58 -18.91
N GLN A 13 -10.19 -18.58 -18.02
CA GLN A 13 -10.09 -18.30 -16.58
C GLN A 13 -8.83 -17.51 -16.26
N ASN A 14 -7.72 -17.80 -16.93
CA ASN A 14 -6.47 -17.08 -16.71
C ASN A 14 -6.56 -15.63 -17.15
N ILE A 15 -7.27 -15.36 -18.24
CA ILE A 15 -7.47 -13.97 -18.70
C ILE A 15 -8.25 -13.19 -17.68
N LYS A 16 -9.35 -13.76 -17.17
CA LYS A 16 -10.17 -13.11 -16.14
C LYS A 16 -9.38 -12.89 -14.85
N ALA A 17 -8.63 -13.91 -14.43
CA ALA A 17 -7.84 -13.82 -13.20
C ALA A 17 -6.76 -12.76 -13.33
N ARG A 18 -6.11 -12.66 -14.49
CA ARG A 18 -5.06 -11.68 -14.72
C ARG A 18 -5.62 -10.25 -14.65
N ALA A 19 -6.77 -10.01 -15.28
CA ALA A 19 -7.41 -8.70 -15.27
C ALA A 19 -7.80 -8.32 -13.84
N ARG A 20 -8.40 -9.25 -13.09
CA ARG A 20 -8.81 -9.03 -11.71
C ARG A 20 -7.60 -8.73 -10.82
N ASN A 21 -6.52 -9.48 -10.99
CA ASN A 21 -5.32 -9.30 -10.17
C ASN A 21 -4.64 -7.97 -10.49
N ARG A 22 -4.63 -7.57 -11.76
CA ARG A 22 -4.09 -6.28 -12.17
C ARG A 22 -4.87 -5.14 -11.50
N TYR A 23 -6.19 -5.23 -11.51
CA TYR A 23 -7.05 -4.24 -10.87
C TYR A 23 -6.75 -4.12 -9.38
N ARG A 24 -6.61 -5.27 -8.70
CA ARG A 24 -6.31 -5.29 -7.26
C ARG A 24 -4.96 -4.65 -6.96
N LYS A 25 -3.96 -4.90 -7.80
CA LYS A 25 -2.64 -4.29 -7.61
C LYS A 25 -2.69 -2.79 -7.84
N GLU A 26 -3.50 -2.34 -8.79
CA GLU A 26 -3.68 -0.90 -9.04
C GLU A 26 -4.35 -0.22 -7.85
N LEU A 27 -5.31 -0.88 -7.21
CA LEU A 27 -5.92 -0.34 -5.99
C LEU A 27 -4.89 -0.08 -4.91
N ILE A 28 -3.93 -1.00 -4.76
CA ILE A 28 -2.86 -0.84 -3.78
C ILE A 28 -1.98 0.35 -4.16
N LYS A 29 -1.60 0.46 -5.42
CA LYS A 29 -0.78 1.58 -5.90
C LYS A 29 -1.47 2.91 -5.63
N ASP A 30 -2.75 3.00 -5.94
CA ASP A 30 -3.51 4.22 -5.74
C ASP A 30 -3.59 4.60 -4.28
N SER A 31 -3.78 3.61 -3.41
CA SER A 31 -3.82 3.85 -1.97
C SER A 31 -2.48 4.36 -1.44
N VAL A 32 -1.37 3.77 -1.92
CA VAL A 32 -0.03 4.21 -1.52
C VAL A 32 0.25 5.62 -2.03
N LYS A 33 -0.16 5.93 -3.25
CA LYS A 33 -0.02 7.28 -3.79
C LYS A 33 -0.79 8.30 -2.97
N GLY A 34 -2.01 7.95 -2.56
CA GLY A 34 -2.82 8.81 -1.71
C GLY A 34 -2.16 9.08 -0.37
N PHE A 35 -1.58 8.05 0.21
CA PHE A 35 -0.85 8.18 1.47
C PHE A 35 0.38 9.09 1.30
N THR A 36 1.16 8.86 0.25
CA THR A 36 2.36 9.65 -0.02
C THR A 36 2.00 11.12 -0.26
N ALA A 37 0.93 11.37 -1.01
CA ALA A 37 0.46 12.72 -1.26
C ALA A 37 0.05 13.42 0.02
N ALA A 38 -0.63 12.70 0.92
CA ALA A 38 -1.05 13.26 2.21
C ALA A 38 0.17 13.59 3.07
N LEU A 39 1.18 12.73 3.08
CA LEU A 39 2.42 13.00 3.81
C LEU A 39 3.13 14.23 3.25
N THR A 40 3.21 14.33 1.93
CA THR A 40 3.88 15.45 1.27
C THR A 40 3.18 16.77 1.57
N SER A 41 1.85 16.75 1.64
CA SER A 41 1.07 17.95 1.94
C SER A 41 1.14 18.34 3.41
N GLY A 42 1.70 17.47 4.26
CA GLY A 42 1.84 17.73 5.68
C GLY A 42 0.60 17.46 6.51
N SER A 43 -0.43 16.89 5.93
CA SER A 43 -1.66 16.56 6.65
C SER A 43 -1.54 15.18 7.29
N LEU A 44 -1.13 15.14 8.55
CA LEU A 44 -0.92 13.87 9.25
C LEU A 44 -2.22 13.11 9.47
N ASP A 45 -3.32 13.81 9.70
CA ASP A 45 -4.62 13.16 9.88
C ASP A 45 -5.06 12.46 8.59
N LYS A 46 -4.90 13.14 7.46
CA LYS A 46 -5.22 12.54 6.16
C LYS A 46 -4.28 11.38 5.86
N ALA A 47 -3.01 11.52 6.22
CA ALA A 47 -2.03 10.44 6.03
C ALA A 47 -2.40 9.22 6.87
N ALA A 48 -2.85 9.42 8.11
CA ALA A 48 -3.28 8.31 8.96
C ALA A 48 -4.49 7.59 8.37
N SER A 49 -5.46 8.34 7.88
CA SER A 49 -6.64 7.76 7.21
C SER A 49 -6.24 7.00 5.95
N ALA A 50 -5.34 7.58 5.16
CA ALA A 50 -4.85 6.93 3.94
C ALA A 50 -4.07 5.66 4.27
N LEU A 51 -3.31 5.65 5.37
CA LEU A 51 -2.59 4.46 5.79
C LEU A 51 -3.55 3.34 6.15
N ASN A 52 -4.62 3.67 6.90
CA ASN A 52 -5.63 2.68 7.27
C ASN A 52 -6.31 2.10 6.03
N GLU A 53 -6.60 2.93 5.06
CA GLU A 53 -7.20 2.49 3.80
C GLU A 53 -6.25 1.57 3.04
N ALA A 54 -4.99 1.97 2.93
CA ALA A 54 -3.98 1.17 2.24
C ALA A 54 -3.78 -0.18 2.94
N ALA A 55 -3.72 -0.18 4.26
CA ALA A 55 -3.59 -1.41 5.04
C ALA A 55 -4.77 -2.35 4.79
N ARG A 56 -5.97 -1.80 4.78
CA ARG A 56 -7.18 -2.58 4.53
C ARG A 56 -7.14 -3.22 3.15
N ARG A 57 -6.75 -2.46 2.14
CA ARG A 57 -6.66 -2.99 0.78
C ARG A 57 -5.57 -4.03 0.64
N LEU A 58 -4.43 -3.82 1.27
CA LEU A 58 -3.34 -4.79 1.28
C LEU A 58 -3.80 -6.11 1.89
N ASP A 59 -4.48 -6.05 3.03
CA ASP A 59 -4.97 -7.24 3.69
C ASP A 59 -6.02 -7.97 2.86
N LYS A 60 -6.93 -7.25 2.24
CA LYS A 60 -7.97 -7.85 1.39
C LYS A 60 -7.36 -8.53 0.16
N VAL A 61 -6.41 -7.86 -0.48
CA VAL A 61 -5.76 -8.40 -1.67
C VAL A 61 -4.94 -9.63 -1.31
N ALA A 62 -4.25 -9.60 -0.17
CA ALA A 62 -3.49 -10.75 0.32
C ALA A 62 -4.41 -11.93 0.65
N ALA A 63 -5.57 -11.66 1.25
CA ALA A 63 -6.55 -12.69 1.57
C ALA A 63 -7.07 -13.38 0.32
N LYS A 64 -7.12 -12.66 -0.80
CA LYS A 64 -7.57 -13.23 -2.07
C LYS A 64 -6.43 -13.88 -2.85
N GLY A 65 -5.22 -13.86 -2.33
CA GLY A 65 -4.09 -14.54 -2.93
C GLY A 65 -3.38 -13.79 -4.04
N THR A 66 -3.77 -12.55 -4.33
CA THR A 66 -3.12 -11.76 -5.39
C THR A 66 -1.68 -11.43 -5.01
N ILE A 67 -1.44 -11.16 -3.73
CA ILE A 67 -0.09 -10.99 -3.19
C ILE A 67 0.03 -11.87 -1.95
N HIS A 68 1.27 -12.19 -1.58
CA HIS A 68 1.51 -13.00 -0.39
C HIS A 68 1.31 -12.15 0.86
N LYS A 69 0.82 -12.79 1.94
CA LYS A 69 0.57 -12.11 3.21
C LYS A 69 1.81 -11.43 3.77
N ASN A 70 2.98 -12.02 3.55
CA ASN A 70 4.23 -11.44 4.02
C ASN A 70 4.57 -10.15 3.27
N GLN A 71 4.23 -10.09 1.99
CA GLN A 71 4.42 -8.89 1.18
C GLN A 71 3.51 -7.77 1.68
N ALA A 72 2.27 -8.10 1.99
CA ALA A 72 1.32 -7.14 2.54
C ALA A 72 1.80 -6.59 3.88
N SER A 73 2.25 -7.47 4.77
CA SER A 73 2.76 -7.07 6.08
C SER A 73 3.97 -6.17 5.96
N ARG A 74 4.86 -6.47 5.03
CA ARG A 74 6.06 -5.65 4.81
C ARG A 74 5.70 -4.26 4.34
N LYS A 75 4.77 -4.16 3.39
CA LYS A 75 4.33 -2.85 2.88
C LYS A 75 3.63 -2.05 3.96
N ARG A 76 2.75 -2.67 4.74
CA ARG A 76 2.08 -2.00 5.86
C ARG A 76 3.10 -1.43 6.84
N SER A 77 4.08 -2.24 7.20
CA SER A 77 5.11 -1.84 8.14
C SER A 77 5.89 -0.63 7.64
N ARG A 78 6.26 -0.64 6.36
CA ARG A 78 7.00 0.48 5.76
C ARG A 78 6.18 1.76 5.76
N LEU A 79 4.90 1.66 5.42
CA LEU A 79 4.02 2.82 5.41
C LEU A 79 3.82 3.37 6.82
N ALA A 80 3.64 2.48 7.79
CA ALA A 80 3.48 2.89 9.19
C ALA A 80 4.74 3.60 9.69
N ARG A 81 5.92 3.14 9.32
CA ARG A 81 7.16 3.78 9.70
C ARG A 81 7.27 5.18 9.12
N ARG A 82 6.84 5.37 7.88
CA ARG A 82 6.83 6.69 7.26
C ARG A 82 5.93 7.66 8.02
N LEU A 83 4.73 7.20 8.39
CA LEU A 83 3.80 8.02 9.13
C LEU A 83 4.37 8.38 10.51
N ASN A 84 4.92 7.40 11.21
CA ASN A 84 5.51 7.63 12.52
C ASN A 84 6.69 8.59 12.46
N ALA A 85 7.52 8.49 11.42
CA ALA A 85 8.63 9.40 11.21
C ALA A 85 8.14 10.82 10.98
N ALA A 86 7.08 10.97 10.20
CA ALA A 86 6.48 12.28 9.93
C ALA A 86 5.88 12.89 11.20
N ARG A 87 5.20 12.07 12.01
CA ARG A 87 4.64 12.51 13.28
C ARG A 87 5.73 12.96 14.24
N LYS A 88 6.79 12.19 14.31
CA LYS A 88 7.93 12.50 15.16
C LYS A 88 8.58 13.80 14.72
N ALA A 89 8.76 13.98 13.43
CA ALA A 89 9.32 15.20 12.89
C ALA A 89 8.44 16.41 13.20
N ALA A 90 7.13 16.25 13.09
CA ALA A 90 6.19 17.32 13.38
C ALA A 90 6.20 17.69 14.87
N THR A 91 6.38 16.70 15.73
CA THR A 91 6.40 16.91 17.18
C THR A 91 7.71 17.55 17.63
N THR A 92 8.83 16.99 17.20
CA THR A 92 10.16 17.48 17.61
C THR A 92 10.62 18.63 16.76
N GLY A 93 10.26 18.55 15.49
CA GLY A 93 10.67 19.54 14.56
C GLY A 93 9.97 20.80 14.71
N GLY A 94 9.07 20.76 15.55
CA GLY A 94 8.43 21.93 15.69
C GLY A 94 9.35 22.67 14.98
N GLY A 95 9.63 22.37 14.83
CA GLY A 95 10.41 22.74 14.28
C GLY A 95 11.18 21.90 13.55
N LYS A 96 11.51 21.66 13.26
CA LYS A 96 12.26 21.05 12.66
C LYS A 96 13.34 20.78 12.67
N SER A 97 13.65 21.09 13.01
CA SER A 97 14.61 20.83 13.16
C SER A 97 15.17 20.04 13.55
N GLY A 98 15.14 20.11 13.80
CA GLY A 98 15.64 19.57 14.40
C GLY A 98 16.20 18.66 14.50
N LYS A 99 16.37 18.31 14.04
CA LYS A 99 16.83 17.59 14.23
C LYS A 99 17.66 17.53 14.31
N ALA A 100 17.77 17.95 14.21
CA ALA A 100 18.36 17.93 14.59
C ALA A 100 18.64 18.15 15.42
N ALA A 101 18.51 18.80 15.46
CA ALA A 101 18.68 19.03 16.48
C ALA A 101 18.26 18.20 17.19
N ALA A 102 18.03 17.97 17.11
CA ALA A 102 17.78 17.40 17.76
C ALA A 102 18.40 16.42 17.87
N LYS A 103 18.95 16.51 17.65
CA LYS A 103 19.39 15.82 17.93
C LYS A 103 20.00 15.86 18.58
N ALA A 104 19.94 16.35 18.41
CA ALA A 104 20.37 16.50 19.36
C ALA A 104 19.90 16.00 19.81
#